data_0e9a01cae8fa6bada0f2c77e8ee95348
#
_entry.id   0e9a01cae8fa6bada0f2c77e8ee95348
#
_cell.length_a   1.000
_cell.length_b   1.000
_cell.length_c   1.000
_cell.angle_alpha   90.00
_cell.angle_beta   90.00
_cell.angle_gamma   90.00
#
_symmetry.space_group_name_H-M   'P 1'
#
loop_
_entity.id
_entity.type
_entity.pdbx_description
1 polymer ?
#
loop_
_entity_poly.entity_id
_entity_poly.type
_entity_poly.pdbx_seq_one_letter_code
_entity_poly.pdbx_strand_id
1 'polypeptide(L)'
;MEGAKPDGKVVSRGGSAENAGGAARKAARRIALKRAKNESKSGDSGAPAAESRAAALPAGLYVVATPIGNLGDVTARALETLAGCDVVAAEDTRVTKGLLAHFGIAARVIALHEHNERTAAEGIVALLREGKSVALASDAGTPAVSDPGALLVDRVRSEGFRVFPIPGASSLTAALSASGIAADGVVFAGFLPAKGAERKRRLAQLAAGPWAIALFESPHRIEATLGDLHKALGNRDVVVCRELTKLFETIARVPLPQAVEWARADENRSRGEFVLVIEGRPVEETLAVEPKHVLEVLLAELSVKQAAA
;
A
#
# COMPACT_ATOMS: atom_id res chain seq x y z
N MET A 1 45.10 2.27 28.43
CA MET A 1 43.75 1.80 28.77
C MET A 1 42.87 2.16 27.58
N GLU A 2 42.94 1.41 26.63
CA GLU A 2 42.21 0.24 26.11
C GLU A 2 40.75 0.58 25.78
N GLY A 3 40.55 0.80 24.50
CA GLY A 3 39.27 1.08 23.88
C GLY A 3 38.53 -0.20 23.57
N ALA A 4 37.25 -0.24 23.89
CA ALA A 4 36.35 -1.29 23.47
C ALA A 4 35.69 -0.91 22.13
N LYS A 5 35.90 -1.73 21.10
CA LYS A 5 35.15 -1.73 19.84
C LYS A 5 33.86 -2.53 20.06
N PRO A 6 32.70 -2.11 19.52
CA PRO A 6 31.52 -2.97 19.44
C PRO A 6 31.61 -3.84 18.19
N ASP A 7 31.68 -5.15 18.37
CA ASP A 7 31.55 -6.17 17.33
C ASP A 7 30.10 -6.22 16.82
N GLY A 8 29.83 -5.61 15.67
CA GLY A 8 28.62 -5.77 14.90
C GLY A 8 28.69 -7.02 14.02
N LYS A 9 28.25 -8.18 14.49
CA LYS A 9 28.05 -9.37 13.66
C LYS A 9 26.89 -9.12 12.71
N VAL A 10 27.20 -8.85 11.45
CA VAL A 10 26.26 -8.93 10.33
C VAL A 10 25.97 -10.41 10.10
N VAL A 11 24.76 -10.84 10.46
CA VAL A 11 24.26 -12.17 10.11
C VAL A 11 23.78 -12.11 8.65
N SER A 12 24.63 -12.55 7.73
CA SER A 12 24.27 -12.79 6.34
C SER A 12 23.32 -14.00 6.27
N ARG A 13 22.02 -13.76 6.17
CA ARG A 13 21.07 -14.79 5.76
C ARG A 13 21.02 -14.84 4.24
N GLY A 14 21.95 -15.56 3.65
CA GLY A 14 21.85 -16.06 2.28
C GLY A 14 20.83 -17.21 2.24
N GLY A 15 19.56 -16.87 2.09
CA GLY A 15 18.46 -17.82 1.82
C GLY A 15 17.91 -17.50 0.43
N SER A 16 18.22 -18.37 -0.52
CA SER A 16 17.96 -18.23 -1.94
C SER A 16 16.51 -17.91 -2.28
N ALA A 17 16.30 -16.88 -3.12
CA ALA A 17 15.03 -16.52 -3.76
C ALA A 17 14.38 -17.70 -4.53
N GLU A 18 15.14 -18.72 -4.88
CA GLU A 18 14.65 -19.97 -5.49
C GLU A 18 13.73 -20.79 -4.60
N ASN A 19 13.87 -20.73 -3.26
CA ASN A 19 13.02 -21.52 -2.35
C ASN A 19 11.62 -20.89 -2.12
N ALA A 20 11.48 -19.57 -2.21
CA ALA A 20 10.18 -18.90 -2.05
C ALA A 20 9.26 -19.16 -3.25
N GLY A 21 9.79 -19.14 -4.48
CA GLY A 21 9.06 -19.51 -5.69
C GLY A 21 8.60 -20.98 -5.70
N GLY A 22 9.37 -21.86 -5.08
CA GLY A 22 9.04 -23.29 -4.93
C GLY A 22 7.85 -23.53 -3.98
N ALA A 23 7.75 -22.77 -2.90
CA ALA A 23 6.64 -22.90 -1.94
C ALA A 23 5.32 -22.37 -2.51
N ALA A 24 5.33 -21.22 -3.19
CA ALA A 24 4.17 -20.64 -3.85
C ALA A 24 3.66 -21.52 -5.00
N ARG A 25 4.55 -22.07 -5.82
CA ARG A 25 4.21 -23.07 -6.86
C ARG A 25 3.66 -24.36 -6.27
N LYS A 26 4.20 -24.84 -5.14
CA LYS A 26 3.63 -25.99 -4.40
C LYS A 26 2.25 -25.66 -3.82
N ALA A 27 2.01 -24.45 -3.32
CA ALA A 27 0.72 -24.03 -2.82
C ALA A 27 -0.32 -23.97 -3.96
N ALA A 28 0.00 -23.33 -5.08
CA ALA A 28 -0.87 -23.28 -6.26
C ALA A 28 -1.18 -24.69 -6.79
N ARG A 29 -0.18 -25.59 -6.88
CA ARG A 29 -0.37 -27.00 -7.28
C ARG A 29 -1.16 -27.81 -6.26
N ARG A 30 -1.04 -27.52 -4.96
CA ARG A 30 -1.81 -28.15 -3.89
C ARG A 30 -3.29 -27.69 -3.90
N ILE A 31 -3.55 -26.45 -4.26
CA ILE A 31 -4.91 -25.91 -4.47
C ILE A 31 -5.56 -26.59 -5.67
N ALA A 32 -4.85 -26.70 -6.79
CA ALA A 32 -5.33 -27.41 -7.98
C ALA A 32 -5.59 -28.90 -7.69
N LEU A 33 -4.72 -29.59 -6.96
CA LEU A 33 -4.87 -30.99 -6.58
C LEU A 33 -6.00 -31.25 -5.55
N LYS A 34 -6.23 -30.33 -4.61
CA LYS A 34 -7.38 -30.41 -3.68
C LYS A 34 -8.71 -30.24 -4.41
N ARG A 35 -8.78 -29.39 -5.42
CA ARG A 35 -9.97 -29.24 -6.28
C ARG A 35 -10.25 -30.51 -7.06
N ALA A 36 -9.26 -31.06 -7.74
CA ALA A 36 -9.40 -32.32 -8.47
C ALA A 36 -9.87 -33.50 -7.58
N LYS A 37 -9.46 -33.55 -6.31
CA LYS A 37 -9.92 -34.59 -5.35
C LYS A 37 -11.34 -34.38 -4.83
N ASN A 38 -11.85 -33.15 -4.74
CA ASN A 38 -13.24 -32.89 -4.35
C ASN A 38 -14.21 -33.18 -5.50
N GLU A 39 -13.80 -32.98 -6.74
CA GLU A 39 -14.60 -33.28 -7.93
C GLU A 39 -14.71 -34.80 -8.20
N SER A 40 -13.74 -35.61 -7.78
CA SER A 40 -13.80 -37.07 -7.92
C SER A 40 -14.72 -37.80 -6.91
N LYS A 41 -15.32 -37.04 -5.96
CA LYS A 41 -16.25 -37.62 -4.98
C LYS A 41 -17.73 -37.42 -5.29
N SER A 42 -18.08 -36.65 -6.31
CA SER A 42 -19.45 -36.56 -6.84
C SER A 42 -19.51 -37.35 -8.15
N GLY A 43 -19.71 -38.64 -8.06
CA GLY A 43 -19.90 -39.50 -9.24
C GLY A 43 -21.30 -39.29 -9.82
N ASP A 44 -21.39 -39.02 -11.11
CA ASP A 44 -22.11 -39.82 -12.09
C ASP A 44 -22.07 -39.18 -13.49
N SER A 45 -22.00 -40.05 -14.51
CA SER A 45 -22.34 -39.92 -15.94
C SER A 45 -21.59 -38.96 -16.84
N GLY A 46 -20.73 -39.54 -17.66
CA GLY A 46 -20.52 -39.39 -19.11
C GLY A 46 -20.76 -38.05 -19.81
N ALA A 47 -19.67 -37.22 -19.92
CA ALA A 47 -19.50 -36.26 -21.01
C ALA A 47 -17.99 -35.99 -21.23
N PRO A 48 -17.52 -35.57 -22.43
CA PRO A 48 -16.09 -35.49 -22.76
C PRO A 48 -15.41 -34.40 -21.95
N ALA A 49 -14.11 -34.62 -21.66
CA ALA A 49 -13.25 -33.77 -20.86
C ALA A 49 -13.34 -32.29 -21.27
N ALA A 50 -14.20 -31.55 -20.61
CA ALA A 50 -14.16 -30.10 -20.55
C ALA A 50 -13.07 -29.73 -19.53
N GLU A 51 -12.11 -28.93 -19.95
CA GLU A 51 -11.12 -28.30 -19.09
C GLU A 51 -11.80 -27.79 -17.82
N SER A 52 -11.35 -28.25 -16.65
CA SER A 52 -11.86 -27.86 -15.33
C SER A 52 -11.71 -26.35 -15.14
N ARG A 53 -12.69 -25.58 -15.59
CA ARG A 53 -12.82 -24.17 -15.24
C ARG A 53 -13.10 -24.10 -13.74
N ALA A 54 -12.27 -23.36 -13.01
CA ALA A 54 -12.58 -22.96 -11.65
C ALA A 54 -14.03 -22.48 -11.55
N ALA A 55 -14.75 -22.84 -10.49
CA ALA A 55 -16.15 -22.42 -10.32
C ALA A 55 -16.27 -20.91 -10.61
N ALA A 56 -17.15 -20.56 -11.55
CA ALA A 56 -17.31 -19.17 -12.00
C ALA A 56 -17.60 -18.27 -10.79
N LEU A 57 -16.86 -17.17 -10.70
CA LEU A 57 -17.08 -16.18 -9.65
C LEU A 57 -18.39 -15.43 -9.93
N PRO A 58 -19.16 -15.06 -8.89
CA PRO A 58 -20.31 -14.19 -9.06
C PRO A 58 -19.96 -12.89 -9.80
N ALA A 59 -20.92 -12.37 -10.59
CA ALA A 59 -20.74 -11.08 -11.24
C ALA A 59 -20.42 -9.99 -10.20
N GLY A 60 -19.41 -9.18 -10.49
CA GLY A 60 -18.95 -8.11 -9.60
C GLY A 60 -17.49 -7.72 -9.84
N LEU A 61 -17.06 -6.65 -9.18
CA LEU A 61 -15.69 -6.16 -9.22
C LEU A 61 -14.91 -6.70 -8.02
N TYR A 62 -13.78 -7.35 -8.30
CA TYR A 62 -12.87 -7.90 -7.29
C TYR A 62 -11.61 -7.05 -7.23
N VAL A 63 -11.44 -6.27 -6.16
CA VAL A 63 -10.24 -5.43 -5.95
C VAL A 63 -9.16 -6.30 -5.34
N VAL A 64 -8.17 -6.70 -6.14
CA VAL A 64 -7.20 -7.74 -5.78
C VAL A 64 -5.86 -7.12 -5.46
N ALA A 65 -5.40 -7.26 -4.21
CA ALA A 65 -4.06 -6.86 -3.83
C ALA A 65 -3.01 -7.79 -4.44
N THR A 66 -1.96 -7.20 -5.03
CA THR A 66 -0.82 -7.85 -5.66
C THR A 66 0.45 -7.71 -4.80
N PRO A 67 1.51 -8.51 -5.01
CA PRO A 67 2.77 -8.37 -4.29
C PRO A 67 3.41 -6.98 -4.47
N ILE A 68 4.10 -6.50 -3.43
CA ILE A 68 4.82 -5.22 -3.43
C ILE A 68 6.33 -5.37 -3.68
N GLY A 69 6.77 -6.54 -4.11
CA GLY A 69 8.18 -6.83 -4.39
C GLY A 69 8.55 -8.29 -4.21
N ASN A 70 7.83 -9.03 -3.37
CA ASN A 70 8.05 -10.45 -3.15
C ASN A 70 6.83 -11.26 -3.61
N LEU A 71 6.99 -12.07 -4.64
CA LEU A 71 5.91 -12.90 -5.19
C LEU A 71 5.31 -13.88 -4.16
N GLY A 72 6.05 -14.17 -3.08
CA GLY A 72 5.56 -15.00 -1.97
C GLY A 72 4.46 -14.36 -1.13
N ASP A 73 4.28 -13.05 -1.24
CA ASP A 73 3.28 -12.28 -0.47
C ASP A 73 1.88 -12.29 -1.13
N VAL A 74 1.74 -12.90 -2.31
CA VAL A 74 0.43 -13.10 -2.93
C VAL A 74 -0.40 -14.08 -2.10
N THR A 75 -1.66 -13.73 -1.85
CA THR A 75 -2.56 -14.61 -1.12
C THR A 75 -3.15 -15.71 -2.01
N ALA A 76 -3.46 -16.88 -1.43
CA ALA A 76 -4.14 -17.94 -2.14
C ALA A 76 -5.47 -17.46 -2.75
N ARG A 77 -6.23 -16.64 -2.01
CA ARG A 77 -7.49 -16.08 -2.47
C ARG A 77 -7.31 -15.10 -3.64
N ALA A 78 -6.22 -14.32 -3.66
CA ALA A 78 -5.88 -13.47 -4.81
C ALA A 78 -5.64 -14.30 -6.06
N LEU A 79 -4.84 -15.37 -5.98
CA LEU A 79 -4.59 -16.28 -7.09
C LEU A 79 -5.85 -16.98 -7.57
N GLU A 80 -6.69 -17.45 -6.65
CA GLU A 80 -7.98 -18.07 -6.98
C GLU A 80 -8.92 -17.08 -7.70
N THR A 81 -8.97 -15.84 -7.23
CA THR A 81 -9.78 -14.78 -7.83
C THR A 81 -9.29 -14.43 -9.23
N LEU A 82 -7.98 -14.21 -9.40
CA LEU A 82 -7.38 -13.90 -10.69
C LEU A 82 -7.54 -15.04 -11.72
N ALA A 83 -7.52 -16.29 -11.25
CA ALA A 83 -7.74 -17.45 -12.12
C ALA A 83 -9.23 -17.69 -12.44
N GLY A 84 -10.15 -17.25 -11.56
CA GLY A 84 -11.57 -17.52 -11.68
C GLY A 84 -12.38 -16.40 -12.32
N CYS A 85 -11.85 -15.16 -12.42
CA CYS A 85 -12.57 -14.07 -13.04
C CYS A 85 -12.54 -14.13 -14.57
N ASP A 86 -13.55 -13.54 -15.21
CA ASP A 86 -13.64 -13.50 -16.69
C ASP A 86 -12.63 -12.53 -17.29
N VAL A 87 -12.34 -11.42 -16.60
CA VAL A 87 -11.45 -10.35 -17.05
C VAL A 87 -10.63 -9.79 -15.90
N VAL A 88 -9.36 -9.46 -16.16
CA VAL A 88 -8.48 -8.72 -15.25
C VAL A 88 -8.25 -7.33 -15.82
N ALA A 89 -8.68 -6.29 -15.12
CA ALA A 89 -8.34 -4.90 -15.39
C ALA A 89 -7.02 -4.58 -14.67
N ALA A 90 -6.04 -4.10 -15.41
CA ALA A 90 -4.67 -3.93 -14.96
C ALA A 90 -4.16 -2.51 -15.25
N GLU A 91 -3.38 -1.94 -14.32
CA GLU A 91 -2.73 -0.65 -14.50
C GLU A 91 -1.70 -0.73 -15.64
N ASP A 92 -0.67 -1.59 -15.50
CA ASP A 92 0.18 -2.02 -16.62
C ASP A 92 -0.08 -3.48 -16.96
N THR A 93 -0.64 -3.69 -18.15
CA THR A 93 -0.96 -5.04 -18.62
C THR A 93 0.25 -5.97 -18.76
N ARG A 94 1.47 -5.41 -18.91
CA ARG A 94 2.71 -6.19 -19.03
C ARG A 94 3.12 -6.74 -17.67
N VAL A 95 3.06 -5.90 -16.62
CA VAL A 95 3.37 -6.27 -15.23
C VAL A 95 2.39 -7.36 -14.77
N THR A 96 1.09 -7.11 -14.92
CA THR A 96 0.05 -8.06 -14.53
C THR A 96 0.15 -9.38 -15.31
N LYS A 97 0.40 -9.36 -16.63
CA LYS A 97 0.63 -10.59 -17.42
C LYS A 97 1.85 -11.36 -16.92
N GLY A 98 2.93 -10.67 -16.53
CA GLY A 98 4.11 -11.29 -15.91
C GLY A 98 3.77 -12.01 -14.60
N LEU A 99 2.99 -11.38 -13.73
CA LEU A 99 2.50 -11.98 -12.49
C LEU A 99 1.64 -13.23 -12.77
N LEU A 100 0.65 -13.11 -13.65
CA LEU A 100 -0.24 -14.21 -14.03
C LEU A 100 0.54 -15.40 -14.63
N ALA A 101 1.47 -15.13 -15.53
CA ALA A 101 2.32 -16.14 -16.16
C ALA A 101 3.20 -16.87 -15.13
N HIS A 102 3.75 -16.14 -14.14
CA HIS A 102 4.54 -16.75 -13.06
C HIS A 102 3.73 -17.80 -12.28
N PHE A 103 2.44 -17.56 -12.07
CA PHE A 103 1.55 -18.49 -11.37
C PHE A 103 0.78 -19.44 -12.27
N GLY A 104 1.04 -19.42 -13.59
CA GLY A 104 0.39 -20.29 -14.56
C GLY A 104 -1.10 -19.98 -14.76
N ILE A 105 -1.50 -18.72 -14.55
CA ILE A 105 -2.88 -18.24 -14.71
C ILE A 105 -3.06 -17.67 -16.12
N ALA A 106 -4.01 -18.22 -16.87
CA ALA A 106 -4.45 -17.69 -18.16
C ALA A 106 -5.69 -16.84 -17.95
N ALA A 107 -5.61 -15.52 -18.17
CA ALA A 107 -6.73 -14.61 -18.04
C ALA A 107 -6.72 -13.56 -19.15
N ARG A 108 -7.92 -13.07 -19.52
CA ARG A 108 -8.07 -11.91 -20.40
C ARG A 108 -7.71 -10.65 -19.61
N VAL A 109 -6.68 -9.91 -20.06
CA VAL A 109 -6.22 -8.69 -19.41
C VAL A 109 -6.59 -7.47 -20.27
N ILE A 110 -7.18 -6.45 -19.64
CA ILE A 110 -7.50 -5.15 -20.25
C ILE A 110 -6.78 -4.05 -19.47
N ALA A 111 -6.49 -2.91 -20.12
CA ALA A 111 -5.80 -1.79 -19.50
C ALA A 111 -6.78 -0.90 -18.73
N LEU A 112 -6.40 -0.51 -17.50
CA LEU A 112 -7.06 0.49 -16.70
C LEU A 112 -5.99 1.31 -15.97
N HIS A 113 -5.71 2.51 -16.45
CA HIS A 113 -4.72 3.44 -15.90
C HIS A 113 -5.35 4.83 -15.73
N GLU A 114 -4.67 5.73 -15.04
CA GLU A 114 -5.17 7.07 -14.71
C GLU A 114 -5.78 7.82 -15.92
N HIS A 115 -5.15 7.72 -17.10
CA HIS A 115 -5.62 8.47 -18.29
C HIS A 115 -6.85 7.88 -18.96
N ASN A 116 -7.21 6.61 -18.72
CA ASN A 116 -8.36 5.97 -19.34
C ASN A 116 -9.42 5.47 -18.34
N GLU A 117 -9.24 5.70 -17.04
CA GLU A 117 -10.05 5.09 -15.97
C GLU A 117 -11.56 5.31 -16.20
N ARG A 118 -11.99 6.51 -16.58
CA ARG A 118 -13.40 6.80 -16.84
C ARG A 118 -13.96 5.97 -17.99
N THR A 119 -13.25 5.91 -19.12
CA THR A 119 -13.70 5.15 -20.29
C THR A 119 -13.67 3.65 -20.02
N ALA A 120 -12.62 3.17 -19.35
CA ALA A 120 -12.48 1.76 -18.96
C ALA A 120 -13.58 1.35 -17.97
N ALA A 121 -13.97 2.25 -17.04
CA ALA A 121 -15.04 1.98 -16.08
C ALA A 121 -16.39 1.70 -16.78
N GLU A 122 -16.74 2.45 -17.82
CA GLU A 122 -17.97 2.16 -18.59
C GLU A 122 -17.92 0.79 -19.29
N GLY A 123 -16.77 0.43 -19.86
CA GLY A 123 -16.57 -0.90 -20.45
C GLY A 123 -16.67 -2.02 -19.41
N ILE A 124 -16.14 -1.80 -18.20
CA ILE A 124 -16.23 -2.77 -17.10
C ILE A 124 -17.68 -2.89 -16.61
N VAL A 125 -18.41 -1.79 -16.45
CA VAL A 125 -19.84 -1.81 -16.10
C VAL A 125 -20.64 -2.60 -17.13
N ALA A 126 -20.35 -2.45 -18.43
CA ALA A 126 -21.00 -3.25 -19.47
C ALA A 126 -20.74 -4.76 -19.30
N LEU A 127 -19.49 -5.17 -18.99
CA LEU A 127 -19.16 -6.56 -18.69
C LEU A 127 -19.90 -7.09 -17.45
N LEU A 128 -20.03 -6.27 -16.39
CA LEU A 128 -20.79 -6.64 -15.20
C LEU A 128 -22.28 -6.83 -15.49
N ARG A 129 -22.88 -6.02 -16.38
CA ARG A 129 -24.27 -6.17 -16.86
C ARG A 129 -24.47 -7.45 -17.66
N GLU A 130 -23.44 -7.95 -18.34
CA GLU A 130 -23.42 -9.27 -18.99
C GLU A 130 -23.26 -10.43 -18.00
N GLY A 131 -23.22 -10.16 -16.69
CA GLY A 131 -23.01 -11.19 -15.67
C GLY A 131 -21.57 -11.64 -15.50
N LYS A 132 -20.58 -10.89 -16.02
CA LYS A 132 -19.16 -11.20 -15.91
C LYS A 132 -18.58 -10.78 -14.57
N SER A 133 -17.53 -11.47 -14.17
CA SER A 133 -16.67 -11.12 -13.03
C SER A 133 -15.42 -10.42 -13.52
N VAL A 134 -15.05 -9.29 -12.90
CA VAL A 134 -13.88 -8.50 -13.25
C VAL A 134 -12.97 -8.32 -12.04
N ALA A 135 -11.69 -8.69 -12.16
CA ALA A 135 -10.68 -8.35 -11.15
C ALA A 135 -9.98 -7.04 -11.52
N LEU A 136 -9.76 -6.17 -10.55
CA LEU A 136 -8.91 -4.99 -10.63
C LEU A 136 -7.59 -5.31 -9.93
N ALA A 137 -6.47 -5.13 -10.63
CA ALA A 137 -5.13 -5.30 -10.10
C ALA A 137 -4.26 -4.09 -10.44
N SER A 138 -3.53 -3.53 -9.46
CA SER A 138 -2.46 -2.56 -9.67
C SER A 138 -1.12 -3.25 -9.89
N ASP A 139 -0.12 -2.50 -10.27
CA ASP A 139 1.23 -3.01 -10.51
C ASP A 139 1.86 -3.57 -9.22
N ALA A 140 1.56 -2.95 -8.07
CA ALA A 140 2.03 -3.40 -6.77
C ALA A 140 1.07 -3.00 -5.65
N GLY A 141 0.76 -3.93 -4.74
CA GLY A 141 -0.03 -3.66 -3.55
C GLY A 141 -1.55 -3.64 -3.77
N THR A 142 -2.25 -2.83 -2.99
CA THR A 142 -3.71 -2.76 -2.98
C THR A 142 -4.21 -1.68 -3.93
N PRO A 143 -5.00 -2.02 -4.97
CA PRO A 143 -5.52 -1.06 -5.93
C PRO A 143 -6.35 0.06 -5.28
N ALA A 144 -6.44 1.22 -5.95
CA ALA A 144 -7.13 2.42 -5.49
C ALA A 144 -6.52 3.11 -4.24
N VAL A 145 -5.34 2.67 -3.79
CA VAL A 145 -4.60 3.30 -2.67
C VAL A 145 -3.35 3.99 -3.24
N SER A 146 -3.48 5.22 -3.70
CA SER A 146 -2.51 5.98 -4.51
C SER A 146 -2.28 5.42 -5.91
N ASP A 147 -3.17 4.54 -6.36
CA ASP A 147 -3.21 3.89 -7.66
C ASP A 147 -4.57 4.15 -8.34
N PRO A 148 -4.70 3.93 -9.65
CA PRO A 148 -6.00 3.94 -10.33
C PRO A 148 -6.97 2.92 -9.75
N GLY A 149 -8.26 3.22 -9.84
CA GLY A 149 -9.33 2.30 -9.44
C GLY A 149 -10.43 2.91 -8.57
N ALA A 150 -10.18 4.06 -7.93
CA ALA A 150 -11.18 4.69 -7.07
C ALA A 150 -12.43 5.12 -7.84
N LEU A 151 -12.27 5.72 -9.02
CA LEU A 151 -13.37 6.11 -9.90
C LEU A 151 -14.12 4.87 -10.43
N LEU A 152 -13.39 3.80 -10.78
CA LEU A 152 -14.02 2.54 -11.18
C LEU A 152 -14.86 1.95 -10.05
N VAL A 153 -14.32 1.88 -8.82
CA VAL A 153 -15.05 1.35 -7.66
C VAL A 153 -16.33 2.16 -7.40
N ASP A 154 -16.24 3.48 -7.43
CA ASP A 154 -17.39 4.37 -7.24
C ASP A 154 -18.44 4.15 -8.34
N ARG A 155 -18.00 4.09 -9.59
CA ARG A 155 -18.88 3.88 -10.76
C ARG A 155 -19.60 2.52 -10.69
N VAL A 156 -18.89 1.45 -10.35
CA VAL A 156 -19.47 0.10 -10.20
C VAL A 156 -20.50 0.06 -9.07
N ARG A 157 -20.20 0.73 -7.93
CA ARG A 157 -21.14 0.81 -6.80
C ARG A 157 -22.39 1.63 -7.13
N SER A 158 -22.24 2.74 -7.84
CA SER A 158 -23.37 3.58 -8.26
C SER A 158 -24.33 2.86 -9.21
N GLU A 159 -23.85 1.86 -9.94
CA GLU A 159 -24.66 0.96 -10.79
C GLU A 159 -25.29 -0.22 -10.04
N GLY A 160 -25.09 -0.31 -8.72
CA GLY A 160 -25.65 -1.36 -7.88
C GLY A 160 -24.89 -2.69 -7.91
N PHE A 161 -23.75 -2.77 -8.58
CA PHE A 161 -22.93 -3.98 -8.58
C PHE A 161 -22.11 -4.15 -7.29
N ARG A 162 -21.83 -5.40 -6.95
CA ARG A 162 -21.02 -5.73 -5.78
C ARG A 162 -19.53 -5.49 -6.04
N VAL A 163 -18.86 -4.95 -5.02
CA VAL A 163 -17.40 -4.82 -4.98
C VAL A 163 -16.88 -5.71 -3.87
N PHE A 164 -15.94 -6.60 -4.21
CA PHE A 164 -15.34 -7.58 -3.32
C PHE A 164 -13.87 -7.22 -3.06
N PRO A 165 -13.50 -6.78 -1.86
CA PRO A 165 -12.09 -6.60 -1.52
C PRO A 165 -11.42 -7.96 -1.32
N ILE A 166 -10.29 -8.15 -1.98
CA ILE A 166 -9.41 -9.32 -1.81
C ILE A 166 -8.13 -8.83 -1.13
N PRO A 167 -8.04 -8.90 0.21
CA PRO A 167 -6.92 -8.41 0.98
C PRO A 167 -5.61 -9.10 0.60
N GLY A 168 -4.53 -8.37 0.73
CA GLY A 168 -3.18 -8.87 0.49
C GLY A 168 -2.13 -7.83 0.87
N ALA A 169 -1.03 -7.81 0.13
CA ALA A 169 0.10 -6.93 0.40
C ALA A 169 -0.28 -5.45 0.24
N SER A 170 0.27 -4.63 1.14
CA SER A 170 0.18 -3.18 1.11
C SER A 170 1.42 -2.59 1.75
N SER A 171 2.16 -1.76 1.02
CA SER A 171 3.36 -1.10 1.52
C SER A 171 3.06 -0.18 2.70
N LEU A 172 1.89 0.46 2.72
CA LEU A 172 1.44 1.31 3.83
C LEU A 172 1.33 0.50 5.13
N THR A 173 0.57 -0.61 5.13
CA THR A 173 0.37 -1.41 6.34
C THR A 173 1.65 -2.15 6.74
N ALA A 174 2.46 -2.61 5.78
CA ALA A 174 3.76 -3.22 6.05
C ALA A 174 4.71 -2.22 6.75
N ALA A 175 4.81 -0.99 6.23
CA ALA A 175 5.62 0.07 6.84
C ALA A 175 5.14 0.41 8.25
N LEU A 176 3.84 0.62 8.45
CA LEU A 176 3.27 0.94 9.76
C LEU A 176 3.55 -0.16 10.79
N SER A 177 3.34 -1.42 10.42
CA SER A 177 3.56 -2.57 11.32
C SER A 177 5.02 -2.74 11.74
N ALA A 178 5.97 -2.34 10.87
CA ALA A 178 7.40 -2.48 11.09
C ALA A 178 8.07 -1.20 11.61
N SER A 179 7.37 -0.06 11.65
CA SER A 179 7.95 1.23 12.03
C SER A 179 8.27 1.35 13.53
N GLY A 180 7.54 0.65 14.38
CA GLY A 180 7.62 0.83 15.83
C GLY A 180 7.17 2.22 16.31
N ILE A 181 6.48 3.00 15.47
CA ILE A 181 5.85 4.27 15.86
C ILE A 181 4.50 3.97 16.49
N ALA A 182 4.38 4.26 17.77
CA ALA A 182 3.09 4.23 18.48
C ALA A 182 2.35 5.53 18.23
N ALA A 183 1.09 5.45 17.77
CA ALA A 183 0.24 6.60 17.54
C ALA A 183 -1.24 6.21 17.69
N ASP A 184 -2.04 7.13 18.25
CA ASP A 184 -3.50 6.93 18.36
C ASP A 184 -4.21 6.99 17.00
N GLY A 185 -3.54 7.50 15.98
CA GLY A 185 -4.03 7.57 14.62
C GLY A 185 -2.93 7.84 13.61
N VAL A 186 -3.21 7.51 12.35
CA VAL A 186 -2.28 7.71 11.24
C VAL A 186 -2.99 8.43 10.10
N VAL A 187 -2.38 9.49 9.59
CA VAL A 187 -2.80 10.14 8.35
C VAL A 187 -1.96 9.60 7.20
N PHE A 188 -2.58 8.88 6.30
CA PHE A 188 -1.95 8.51 5.03
C PHE A 188 -2.08 9.68 4.03
N ALA A 189 -0.95 10.22 3.60
CA ALA A 189 -0.89 11.40 2.74
C ALA A 189 -0.63 11.08 1.25
N GLY A 190 -0.40 9.80 0.92
CA GLY A 190 0.01 9.41 -0.43
C GLY A 190 1.34 10.07 -0.83
N PHE A 191 1.46 10.51 -2.07
CA PHE A 191 2.59 11.33 -2.53
C PHE A 191 2.34 12.81 -2.24
N LEU A 192 3.35 13.50 -1.70
CA LEU A 192 3.26 14.95 -1.57
C LEU A 192 3.28 15.63 -2.95
N PRO A 193 2.59 16.77 -3.14
CA PRO A 193 2.69 17.57 -4.35
C PRO A 193 4.14 17.84 -4.72
N ALA A 194 4.46 17.86 -6.01
CA ALA A 194 5.85 17.92 -6.48
C ALA A 194 6.59 19.19 -5.99
N LYS A 195 5.94 20.34 -5.99
CA LYS A 195 6.52 21.64 -5.63
C LYS A 195 5.46 22.72 -5.41
N GLY A 196 5.90 23.91 -5.00
CA GLY A 196 5.09 25.13 -5.00
C GLY A 196 4.24 25.31 -3.75
N ALA A 197 3.21 26.16 -3.86
CA ALA A 197 2.34 26.55 -2.76
C ALA A 197 1.49 25.38 -2.25
N GLU A 198 1.07 24.48 -3.14
CA GLU A 198 0.28 23.31 -2.79
C GLU A 198 1.05 22.36 -1.87
N ARG A 199 2.33 22.08 -2.19
CA ARG A 199 3.21 21.29 -1.32
C ARG A 199 3.37 21.92 0.06
N LYS A 200 3.62 23.23 0.12
CA LYS A 200 3.74 23.97 1.39
C LYS A 200 2.44 23.90 2.21
N ARG A 201 1.29 24.10 1.55
CA ARG A 201 -0.03 23.99 2.19
C ARG A 201 -0.27 22.59 2.74
N ARG A 202 0.05 21.54 1.96
CA ARG A 202 -0.12 20.15 2.40
C ARG A 202 0.75 19.83 3.60
N LEU A 203 2.01 20.25 3.60
CA LEU A 203 2.93 20.09 4.74
C LEU A 203 2.41 20.82 5.99
N ALA A 204 1.93 22.05 5.85
CA ALA A 204 1.35 22.80 6.97
C ALA A 204 0.10 22.10 7.56
N GLN A 205 -0.77 21.55 6.71
CA GLN A 205 -1.92 20.75 7.16
C GLN A 205 -1.50 19.52 7.95
N LEU A 206 -0.49 18.79 7.47
CA LEU A 206 0.04 17.61 8.14
C LEU A 206 0.71 17.97 9.47
N ALA A 207 1.41 19.10 9.51
CA ALA A 207 2.06 19.60 10.74
C ALA A 207 1.07 19.99 11.83
N ALA A 208 -0.11 20.45 11.47
CA ALA A 208 -1.15 20.88 12.41
C ALA A 208 -1.77 19.73 13.21
N GLY A 209 -1.80 18.50 12.65
CA GLY A 209 -2.41 17.34 13.29
C GLY A 209 -1.52 16.65 14.32
N PRO A 210 -2.12 15.93 15.29
CA PRO A 210 -1.38 15.19 16.31
C PRO A 210 -0.91 13.81 15.85
N TRP A 211 -1.50 13.29 14.77
CA TRP A 211 -1.32 11.91 14.35
C TRP A 211 0.03 11.64 13.69
N ALA A 212 0.43 10.36 13.67
CA ALA A 212 1.52 9.91 12.81
C ALA A 212 1.17 10.14 11.34
N ILE A 213 2.18 10.34 10.50
CA ILE A 213 2.01 10.61 9.09
C ILE A 213 2.69 9.49 8.31
N ALA A 214 1.97 8.86 7.39
CA ALA A 214 2.53 7.93 6.44
C ALA A 214 2.43 8.53 5.03
N LEU A 215 3.52 8.46 4.25
CA LEU A 215 3.53 8.93 2.87
C LEU A 215 4.44 8.08 1.99
N PHE A 216 4.13 8.05 0.71
CA PHE A 216 4.97 7.47 -0.33
C PHE A 216 5.92 8.51 -0.91
N GLU A 217 7.11 8.06 -1.30
CA GLU A 217 8.03 8.96 -1.98
C GLU A 217 8.88 8.21 -3.03
N SER A 218 9.24 8.95 -4.07
CA SER A 218 10.09 8.48 -5.15
C SER A 218 11.57 8.71 -4.86
N PRO A 219 12.47 7.91 -5.44
CA PRO A 219 13.91 8.02 -5.21
C PRO A 219 14.48 9.41 -5.58
N HIS A 220 13.94 10.04 -6.63
CA HIS A 220 14.40 11.36 -7.08
C HIS A 220 14.00 12.53 -6.16
N ARG A 221 13.10 12.29 -5.22
CA ARG A 221 12.53 13.32 -4.36
C ARG A 221 12.81 13.11 -2.87
N ILE A 222 13.33 11.94 -2.50
CA ILE A 222 13.48 11.54 -1.08
C ILE A 222 14.27 12.56 -0.26
N GLU A 223 15.42 13.03 -0.72
CA GLU A 223 16.24 13.99 0.02
C GLU A 223 15.50 15.34 0.22
N ALA A 224 14.90 15.86 -0.85
CA ALA A 224 14.14 17.11 -0.77
C ALA A 224 12.95 16.97 0.16
N THR A 225 12.28 15.82 0.13
CA THR A 225 11.13 15.53 0.99
C THR A 225 11.52 15.44 2.46
N LEU A 226 12.60 14.75 2.79
CA LEU A 226 13.11 14.69 4.17
C LEU A 226 13.48 16.09 4.71
N GLY A 227 14.10 16.93 3.87
CA GLY A 227 14.41 18.31 4.24
C GLY A 227 13.17 19.19 4.45
N ASP A 228 12.14 19.01 3.63
CA ASP A 228 10.89 19.76 3.77
C ASP A 228 10.07 19.26 4.97
N LEU A 229 10.07 17.96 5.25
CA LEU A 229 9.46 17.39 6.46
C LEU A 229 10.12 17.93 7.73
N HIS A 230 11.47 17.98 7.77
CA HIS A 230 12.18 18.57 8.90
C HIS A 230 11.77 20.03 9.15
N LYS A 231 11.72 20.84 8.08
CA LYS A 231 11.31 22.25 8.19
C LYS A 231 9.86 22.43 8.70
N ALA A 232 8.96 21.51 8.30
CA ALA A 232 7.55 21.62 8.62
C ALA A 232 7.18 20.97 9.97
N LEU A 233 7.85 19.87 10.34
CA LEU A 233 7.48 19.02 11.48
C LEU A 233 8.47 19.09 12.64
N GLY A 234 9.62 19.75 12.46
CA GLY A 234 10.66 19.91 13.49
C GLY A 234 11.40 18.61 13.83
N ASN A 235 11.64 18.37 15.11
CA ASN A 235 12.53 17.31 15.59
C ASN A 235 11.81 15.97 15.85
N ARG A 236 10.85 15.63 15.01
CA ARG A 236 10.21 14.30 15.07
C ARG A 236 11.09 13.23 14.47
N ASP A 237 10.84 11.98 14.82
CA ASP A 237 11.47 10.86 14.18
C ASP A 237 10.73 10.48 12.89
N VAL A 238 11.48 10.02 11.90
CA VAL A 238 10.98 9.37 10.69
C VAL A 238 11.51 7.95 10.61
N VAL A 239 10.65 7.00 10.31
CA VAL A 239 11.06 5.66 9.88
C VAL A 239 11.03 5.61 8.37
N VAL A 240 12.19 5.44 7.78
CA VAL A 240 12.38 5.29 6.34
C VAL A 240 12.28 3.80 6.02
N CYS A 241 11.17 3.38 5.42
CA CYS A 241 10.97 2.04 4.89
C CYS A 241 11.27 2.08 3.39
N ARG A 242 12.30 1.37 2.98
CA ARG A 242 12.79 1.36 1.59
C ARG A 242 12.79 -0.05 1.07
N GLU A 243 12.34 -0.25 -0.19
CA GLU A 243 12.36 -1.53 -0.88
C GLU A 243 11.73 -2.67 -0.05
N LEU A 244 10.60 -2.39 0.60
CA LEU A 244 9.89 -3.35 1.45
C LEU A 244 9.65 -4.67 0.71
N THR A 245 9.90 -5.78 1.40
CA THR A 245 9.80 -7.17 0.92
C THR A 245 10.82 -7.59 -0.16
N LYS A 246 11.64 -6.65 -0.66
CA LYS A 246 12.65 -6.89 -1.69
C LYS A 246 14.02 -7.25 -1.08
N LEU A 247 14.98 -7.63 -1.93
CA LEU A 247 16.32 -8.06 -1.51
C LEU A 247 17.06 -6.98 -0.70
N PHE A 248 16.87 -5.71 -1.04
CA PHE A 248 17.55 -4.59 -0.41
C PHE A 248 16.65 -3.81 0.54
N GLU A 249 15.73 -4.52 1.19
CA GLU A 249 14.85 -3.94 2.20
C GLU A 249 15.66 -3.21 3.29
N THR A 250 15.21 -2.01 3.61
CA THR A 250 15.79 -1.21 4.69
C THR A 250 14.66 -0.57 5.48
N ILE A 251 14.70 -0.71 6.81
CA ILE A 251 13.80 -0.04 7.74
C ILE A 251 14.69 0.66 8.77
N ALA A 252 14.75 1.99 8.72
CA ALA A 252 15.63 2.78 9.57
C ALA A 252 14.85 3.92 10.25
N ARG A 253 14.93 3.99 11.58
CA ARG A 253 14.42 5.12 12.35
C ARG A 253 15.51 6.18 12.48
N VAL A 254 15.19 7.40 12.07
CA VAL A 254 16.16 8.52 12.00
C VAL A 254 15.46 9.80 12.48
N PRO A 255 16.08 10.63 13.32
CA PRO A 255 15.58 11.97 13.60
C PRO A 255 15.52 12.82 12.33
N LEU A 256 14.42 13.52 12.05
CA LEU A 256 14.25 14.36 10.86
C LEU A 256 15.41 15.33 10.62
N PRO A 257 16.01 16.00 11.66
CA PRO A 257 17.19 16.83 11.46
C PRO A 257 18.39 16.12 10.81
N GLN A 258 18.52 14.81 11.00
CA GLN A 258 19.63 14.00 10.48
C GLN A 258 19.25 13.21 9.22
N ALA A 259 17.98 13.22 8.83
CA ALA A 259 17.46 12.31 7.80
C ALA A 259 18.03 12.57 6.41
N VAL A 260 18.33 13.83 6.06
CA VAL A 260 18.96 14.18 4.78
C VAL A 260 20.41 13.70 4.74
N GLU A 261 21.17 13.87 5.83
CA GLU A 261 22.55 13.40 5.93
C GLU A 261 22.59 11.85 5.91
N TRP A 262 21.69 11.22 6.62
CA TRP A 262 21.50 9.77 6.57
C TRP A 262 21.27 9.26 5.16
N ALA A 263 20.40 9.93 4.38
CA ALA A 263 20.12 9.52 2.99
C ALA A 263 21.33 9.67 2.08
N ARG A 264 22.14 10.71 2.28
CA ARG A 264 23.37 11.00 1.50
C ARG A 264 24.55 10.14 1.87
N ALA A 265 24.58 9.56 3.05
CA ALA A 265 25.72 8.76 3.53
C ALA A 265 25.94 7.48 2.71
N ASP A 266 24.97 7.01 1.93
CA ASP A 266 25.07 5.85 1.05
C ASP A 266 24.18 6.07 -0.18
N GLU A 267 24.74 5.99 -1.37
CA GLU A 267 24.03 6.18 -2.64
C GLU A 267 22.81 5.22 -2.80
N ASN A 268 22.88 4.04 -2.19
CA ASN A 268 21.76 3.09 -2.25
C ASN A 268 20.57 3.56 -1.43
N ARG A 269 20.77 4.42 -0.43
CA ARG A 269 19.70 4.97 0.41
C ARG A 269 18.80 5.98 -0.30
N SER A 270 19.18 6.44 -1.49
CA SER A 270 18.38 7.30 -2.35
C SER A 270 17.79 6.58 -3.56
N ARG A 271 17.85 5.23 -3.60
CA ARG A 271 17.30 4.40 -4.71
C ARG A 271 16.15 3.54 -4.24
N GLY A 272 15.25 3.20 -5.16
CA GLY A 272 14.11 2.31 -4.91
C GLY A 272 12.85 3.05 -4.46
N GLU A 273 11.89 2.35 -3.89
CA GLU A 273 10.59 2.85 -3.46
C GLU A 273 10.58 3.07 -1.96
N PHE A 274 9.92 4.13 -1.52
CA PHE A 274 9.92 4.56 -0.13
C PHE A 274 8.52 4.69 0.44
N VAL A 275 8.38 4.20 1.68
CA VAL A 275 7.31 4.62 2.59
C VAL A 275 7.97 5.31 3.78
N LEU A 276 7.55 6.52 4.07
CA LEU A 276 7.99 7.27 5.23
C LEU A 276 6.89 7.23 6.28
N VAL A 277 7.24 6.85 7.51
CA VAL A 277 6.34 6.92 8.66
C VAL A 277 6.93 7.91 9.65
N ILE A 278 6.25 9.03 9.85
CA ILE A 278 6.72 10.12 10.72
C ILE A 278 5.90 10.09 12.01
N GLU A 279 6.58 10.25 13.12
CA GLU A 279 5.99 10.33 14.44
C GLU A 279 4.97 11.47 14.53
N GLY A 280 3.88 11.26 15.29
CA GLY A 280 2.89 12.27 15.61
C GLY A 280 3.47 13.35 16.54
N ARG A 281 2.69 14.40 16.82
CA ARG A 281 3.06 15.34 17.89
C ARG A 281 3.01 14.63 19.24
N PRO A 282 3.92 14.97 20.17
CA PRO A 282 3.76 14.58 21.57
C PRO A 282 2.40 15.05 22.12
N VAL A 283 1.76 14.21 22.91
CA VAL A 283 0.44 14.51 23.51
C VAL A 283 0.46 15.79 24.34
N GLU A 284 1.57 16.07 24.99
CA GLU A 284 1.77 17.28 25.80
C GLU A 284 1.69 18.58 24.96
N GLU A 285 2.19 18.54 23.71
CA GLU A 285 2.09 19.68 22.78
C GLU A 285 0.68 19.84 22.19
N THR A 286 -0.11 18.75 22.10
CA THR A 286 -1.48 18.79 21.56
C THR A 286 -2.49 19.33 22.56
N LEU A 287 -2.21 19.21 23.85
CA LEU A 287 -3.08 19.70 24.95
C LEU A 287 -2.72 21.12 25.38
N ALA A 288 -1.64 21.71 24.89
CA ALA A 288 -1.31 23.09 25.13
C ALA A 288 -2.31 23.98 24.39
N VAL A 289 -3.42 24.27 25.07
CA VAL A 289 -4.34 25.33 24.62
C VAL A 289 -3.53 26.63 24.63
N GLU A 290 -3.39 27.31 23.49
CA GLU A 290 -2.66 28.59 23.46
C GLU A 290 -3.28 29.55 24.50
N PRO A 291 -2.51 30.05 25.45
CA PRO A 291 -3.04 30.92 26.51
C PRO A 291 -3.80 32.15 25.95
N LYS A 292 -3.37 32.62 24.78
CA LYS A 292 -4.02 33.69 24.04
C LYS A 292 -5.44 33.31 23.58
N HIS A 293 -5.65 32.11 23.07
CA HIS A 293 -6.97 31.63 22.63
C HIS A 293 -7.91 31.46 23.84
N VAL A 294 -7.42 30.90 24.95
CA VAL A 294 -8.20 30.82 26.20
C VAL A 294 -8.62 32.22 26.67
N LEU A 295 -7.67 33.15 26.66
CA LEU A 295 -7.93 34.53 27.10
C LEU A 295 -8.95 35.21 26.16
N GLU A 296 -8.85 35.01 24.83
CA GLU A 296 -9.81 35.55 23.86
C GLU A 296 -11.23 35.00 24.10
N VAL A 297 -11.38 33.71 24.37
CA VAL A 297 -12.66 33.07 24.69
C VAL A 297 -13.22 33.61 26.04
N LEU A 298 -12.37 33.70 27.04
CA LEU A 298 -12.78 34.24 28.35
C LEU A 298 -13.20 35.71 28.29
N LEU A 299 -12.49 36.56 27.53
CA LEU A 299 -12.82 37.98 27.36
C LEU A 299 -14.09 38.21 26.51
N ALA A 300 -14.55 37.23 25.75
CA ALA A 300 -15.83 37.30 25.03
C ALA A 300 -17.04 37.23 26.02
N GLU A 301 -16.88 36.53 27.15
CA GLU A 301 -17.95 36.23 28.10
C GLU A 301 -17.76 36.91 29.46
N LEU A 302 -16.53 37.29 29.83
CA LEU A 302 -16.16 37.80 31.13
C LEU A 302 -15.52 39.19 31.06
N SER A 303 -15.64 39.97 32.11
CA SER A 303 -14.87 41.21 32.25
C SER A 303 -13.36 40.92 32.41
N VAL A 304 -12.49 41.84 31.99
CA VAL A 304 -11.02 41.69 32.08
C VAL A 304 -10.57 41.26 33.48
N LYS A 305 -11.21 41.80 34.55
CA LYS A 305 -10.91 41.43 35.94
C LYS A 305 -11.27 39.98 36.26
N GLN A 306 -12.34 39.45 35.67
CA GLN A 306 -12.78 38.07 35.87
C GLN A 306 -11.97 37.09 35.02
N ALA A 307 -11.56 37.49 33.83
CA ALA A 307 -10.73 36.65 32.94
C ALA A 307 -9.27 36.54 33.42
N ALA A 308 -8.80 37.49 34.26
CA ALA A 308 -7.46 37.54 34.83
C ALA A 308 -7.35 36.91 36.23
N ALA A 309 -8.44 36.51 36.85
CA ALA A 309 -8.50 35.88 38.17
C ALA A 309 -8.49 34.36 38.05
#